data_180e988b7db973b1941b0bbf3c4ce535
#
_entry.id   180e988b7db973b1941b0bbf3c4ce535
#
_cell.length_a   1.000
_cell.length_b   1.000
_cell.length_c   1.000
_cell.angle_alpha   90.00
_cell.angle_beta   90.00
_cell.angle_gamma   90.00
#
_symmetry.space_group_name_H-M   'P 1'
#
loop_
_entity.id
_entity.type
_entity.pdbx_description
1 polymer ?
#
loop_
_entity_poly.entity_id
_entity_poly.type
_entity_poly.pdbx_seq_one_letter_code
_entity_poly.pdbx_strand_id
1 'polypeptide(L)'
;MYAVIETGGKQYRVQEGDVITVEKLNAEAGEKVTFDKVLLLNDDKEVKVGTPYLAETVTGTVVENGKGKKVIIFKYKAKKDYRKKQGHRQPYTAVKIDSLCGAAKAASKKEAAPKAEVKEEAKEAKPAKKVSASMKKDELIAFAKENNIAIDEKATKAVIIEAIEAALK
;
A
#
# COMPACT_ATOMS: atom_id res chain seq x y z
N MET A 1 3.24 -15.14 23.42
CA MET A 1 4.24 -14.30 22.73
C MET A 1 3.73 -12.87 22.58
N TYR A 2 4.52 -11.82 22.89
CA TYR A 2 4.14 -10.43 22.66
C TYR A 2 5.35 -9.55 22.40
N ALA A 3 5.15 -8.45 21.69
CA ALA A 3 6.18 -7.43 21.46
C ALA A 3 5.72 -6.06 21.96
N VAL A 4 6.68 -5.19 22.25
CA VAL A 4 6.45 -3.76 22.50
C VAL A 4 7.10 -2.98 21.37
N ILE A 5 6.27 -2.30 20.57
CA ILE A 5 6.70 -1.48 19.45
C ILE A 5 6.52 0.00 19.74
N GLU A 6 7.35 0.85 19.15
CA GLU A 6 7.22 2.30 19.20
C GLU A 6 6.84 2.85 17.83
N THR A 7 5.69 3.53 17.77
CA THR A 7 5.23 4.20 16.55
C THR A 7 4.45 5.47 16.90
N GLY A 8 4.58 6.53 16.07
CA GLY A 8 3.90 7.80 16.31
C GLY A 8 4.20 8.44 17.67
N GLY A 9 5.36 8.18 18.29
CA GLY A 9 5.73 8.67 19.62
C GLY A 9 4.98 7.99 20.78
N LYS A 10 4.35 6.84 20.52
CA LYS A 10 3.65 6.01 21.52
C LYS A 10 4.18 4.59 21.47
N GLN A 11 4.07 3.89 22.60
CA GLN A 11 4.43 2.49 22.73
C GLN A 11 3.18 1.63 22.77
N TYR A 12 3.19 0.52 22.04
CA TYR A 12 2.09 -0.43 21.95
C TYR A 12 2.59 -1.82 22.30
N ARG A 13 1.92 -2.47 23.24
CA ARG A 13 2.08 -3.89 23.47
C ARG A 13 1.17 -4.63 22.49
N VAL A 14 1.73 -5.51 21.68
CA VAL A 14 1.04 -6.19 20.58
C VAL A 14 1.25 -7.68 20.62
N GLN A 15 0.25 -8.43 20.19
CA GLN A 15 0.29 -9.88 19.95
C GLN A 15 -0.07 -10.16 18.49
N GLU A 16 0.23 -11.37 18.02
CA GLU A 16 -0.20 -11.77 16.68
C GLU A 16 -1.73 -11.82 16.59
N GLY A 17 -2.27 -11.24 15.51
CA GLY A 17 -3.70 -11.10 15.29
C GLY A 17 -4.35 -9.86 15.90
N ASP A 18 -3.66 -9.09 16.76
CA ASP A 18 -4.19 -7.87 17.34
C ASP A 18 -4.40 -6.77 16.29
N VAL A 19 -5.47 -6.00 16.47
CA VAL A 19 -5.71 -4.78 15.69
C VAL A 19 -5.42 -3.56 16.56
N ILE A 20 -4.39 -2.82 16.19
CA ILE A 20 -3.98 -1.60 16.90
C ILE A 20 -4.31 -0.35 16.08
N THR A 21 -4.67 0.73 16.79
CA THR A 21 -4.90 2.03 16.18
C THR A 21 -3.68 2.91 16.42
N VAL A 22 -2.97 3.24 15.34
CA VAL A 22 -1.76 4.08 15.36
C VAL A 22 -2.03 5.44 14.72
N GLU A 23 -1.10 6.37 14.88
CA GLU A 23 -1.15 7.63 14.12
C GLU A 23 -1.12 7.35 12.62
N LYS A 24 -1.69 8.27 11.82
CA LYS A 24 -1.81 8.09 10.37
C LYS A 24 -0.48 7.69 9.73
N LEU A 25 -0.44 6.53 9.10
CA LEU A 25 0.64 6.06 8.26
C LEU A 25 0.37 6.43 6.78
N ASN A 26 1.42 6.57 5.98
CA ASN A 26 1.32 6.81 4.54
C ASN A 26 1.23 5.47 3.79
N ALA A 27 0.26 4.65 4.17
CA ALA A 27 0.00 3.34 3.59
C ALA A 27 -1.50 3.20 3.29
N GLU A 28 -1.85 2.52 2.22
CA GLU A 28 -3.24 2.26 1.83
C GLU A 28 -3.81 1.03 2.53
N ALA A 29 -5.14 0.92 2.56
CA ALA A 29 -5.80 -0.25 3.12
C ALA A 29 -5.41 -1.52 2.34
N GLY A 30 -5.03 -2.58 3.05
CA GLY A 30 -4.49 -3.83 2.50
C GLY A 30 -2.98 -3.85 2.30
N GLU A 31 -2.27 -2.73 2.51
CA GLU A 31 -0.82 -2.68 2.39
C GLU A 31 -0.14 -3.23 3.65
N LYS A 32 1.02 -3.89 3.46
CA LYS A 32 1.85 -4.39 4.56
C LYS A 32 2.76 -3.28 5.07
N VAL A 33 2.79 -3.14 6.39
CA VAL A 33 3.63 -2.18 7.11
C VAL A 33 4.59 -2.93 8.03
N THR A 34 5.84 -2.49 8.08
CA THR A 34 6.87 -3.00 8.98
C THR A 34 7.18 -1.97 10.05
N PHE A 35 7.26 -2.43 11.29
CA PHE A 35 7.67 -1.63 12.45
C PHE A 35 9.08 -2.04 12.86
N ASP A 36 10.05 -1.17 12.61
CA ASP A 36 11.47 -1.42 12.89
C ASP A 36 11.87 -1.10 14.33
N LYS A 37 11.06 -0.29 15.03
CA LYS A 37 11.34 0.13 16.41
C LYS A 37 10.69 -0.82 17.40
N VAL A 38 11.33 -1.96 17.63
CA VAL A 38 10.91 -2.95 18.63
C VAL A 38 11.74 -2.78 19.88
N LEU A 39 11.10 -2.46 21.00
CA LEU A 39 11.73 -2.25 22.31
C LEU A 39 11.93 -3.55 23.08
N LEU A 40 10.96 -4.44 22.97
CA LEU A 40 10.94 -5.71 23.70
C LEU A 40 10.20 -6.76 22.89
N LEU A 41 10.74 -7.98 22.92
CA LEU A 41 10.09 -9.18 22.41
C LEU A 41 10.10 -10.25 23.49
N ASN A 42 8.93 -10.75 23.83
CA ASN A 42 8.76 -11.89 24.74
C ASN A 42 8.26 -13.10 23.97
N ASP A 43 9.06 -14.14 23.89
CA ASP A 43 8.81 -15.40 23.20
C ASP A 43 8.50 -16.54 24.22
N ASP A 44 7.74 -16.23 25.26
CA ASP A 44 7.33 -17.14 26.36
C ASP A 44 8.48 -17.90 27.06
N LYS A 45 9.60 -18.13 26.38
CA LYS A 45 10.82 -18.77 26.90
C LYS A 45 11.89 -17.77 27.25
N GLU A 46 12.03 -16.72 26.46
CA GLU A 46 13.07 -15.70 26.60
C GLU A 46 12.48 -14.31 26.40
N VAL A 47 12.94 -13.36 27.20
CA VAL A 47 12.62 -11.95 27.05
C VAL A 47 13.81 -11.23 26.48
N LYS A 48 13.71 -10.75 25.26
CA LYS A 48 14.72 -9.93 24.61
C LYS A 48 14.39 -8.46 24.79
N VAL A 49 15.31 -7.70 25.37
CA VAL A 49 15.16 -6.25 25.60
C VAL A 49 16.12 -5.50 24.70
N GLY A 50 15.61 -4.54 23.95
CA GLY A 50 16.44 -3.69 23.08
C GLY A 50 17.23 -2.63 23.85
N THR A 51 18.40 -2.28 23.34
CA THR A 51 19.23 -1.18 23.85
C THR A 51 19.64 -0.24 22.70
N PRO A 52 18.81 0.70 22.24
CA PRO A 52 17.38 0.92 22.58
C PRO A 52 16.41 0.02 21.83
N TYR A 53 16.75 -0.47 20.63
CA TYR A 53 15.87 -1.27 19.78
C TYR A 53 16.48 -2.63 19.45
N LEU A 54 15.61 -3.60 19.21
CA LEU A 54 15.98 -4.91 18.66
C LEU A 54 16.17 -4.84 17.15
N ALA A 55 16.97 -5.76 16.59
CA ALA A 55 17.11 -5.92 15.14
C ALA A 55 15.91 -6.62 14.48
N GLU A 56 15.01 -7.14 15.28
CA GLU A 56 13.81 -7.83 14.86
C GLU A 56 12.74 -6.78 14.47
N THR A 57 11.90 -7.12 13.48
CA THR A 57 10.82 -6.23 13.01
C THR A 57 9.46 -6.89 13.21
N VAL A 58 8.44 -6.08 13.47
CA VAL A 58 7.05 -6.52 13.54
C VAL A 58 6.36 -6.13 12.24
N THR A 59 5.64 -7.08 11.64
CA THR A 59 4.88 -6.84 10.41
C THR A 59 3.39 -6.84 10.67
N GLY A 60 2.67 -5.97 9.99
CA GLY A 60 1.22 -5.89 10.05
C GLY A 60 0.62 -5.45 8.73
N THR A 61 -0.68 -5.66 8.57
CA THR A 61 -1.45 -5.24 7.41
C THR A 61 -2.41 -4.13 7.80
N VAL A 62 -2.45 -3.06 7.01
CA VAL A 62 -3.38 -1.95 7.20
C VAL A 62 -4.81 -2.43 6.92
N VAL A 63 -5.70 -2.29 7.92
CA VAL A 63 -7.12 -2.64 7.80
C VAL A 63 -7.90 -1.46 7.22
N GLU A 64 -7.73 -0.29 7.85
CA GLU A 64 -8.42 0.93 7.43
C GLU A 64 -7.66 2.20 7.81
N ASN A 65 -7.94 3.28 7.07
CA ASN A 65 -7.54 4.63 7.41
C ASN A 65 -8.78 5.45 7.77
N GLY A 66 -8.85 5.94 9.00
CA GLY A 66 -10.01 6.63 9.52
C GLY A 66 -9.72 7.96 10.20
N LYS A 67 -10.77 8.61 10.67
CA LYS A 67 -10.69 9.80 11.52
C LYS A 67 -11.51 9.57 12.77
N GLY A 68 -10.95 9.85 13.91
CA GLY A 68 -11.61 9.75 15.22
C GLY A 68 -12.82 10.66 15.37
N LYS A 69 -13.48 10.56 16.54
CA LYS A 69 -14.58 11.43 16.91
C LYS A 69 -14.12 12.89 16.95
N LYS A 70 -15.01 13.81 16.57
CA LYS A 70 -14.70 15.25 16.59
C LYS A 70 -14.58 15.72 18.05
N VAL A 71 -13.39 16.23 18.37
CA VAL A 71 -13.13 16.92 19.66
C VAL A 71 -13.31 18.41 19.43
N ILE A 72 -14.14 19.04 20.25
CA ILE A 72 -14.41 20.47 20.16
C ILE A 72 -13.51 21.19 21.17
N ILE A 73 -12.66 22.05 20.66
CA ILE A 73 -11.79 22.94 21.42
C ILE A 73 -12.49 24.28 21.53
N PHE A 74 -12.70 24.75 22.76
CA PHE A 74 -13.34 26.04 23.00
C PHE A 74 -12.46 26.88 23.92
N LYS A 75 -12.19 28.10 23.50
CA LYS A 75 -11.47 29.10 24.26
C LYS A 75 -12.37 30.29 24.50
N TYR A 76 -12.44 30.77 25.75
CA TYR A 76 -13.27 31.87 26.15
C TYR A 76 -12.54 32.78 27.15
N LYS A 77 -12.72 34.09 27.06
CA LYS A 77 -12.29 35.06 28.06
C LYS A 77 -13.48 35.91 28.47
N ALA A 78 -13.80 35.86 29.77
CA ALA A 78 -14.93 36.62 30.34
C ALA A 78 -14.73 38.13 30.10
N LYS A 79 -15.83 38.86 29.87
CA LYS A 79 -15.88 40.33 29.72
C LYS A 79 -14.95 40.92 28.59
N LYS A 80 -14.48 40.11 27.67
CA LYS A 80 -13.57 40.54 26.63
C LYS A 80 -14.03 40.17 25.23
N ASP A 81 -15.27 39.72 25.05
CA ASP A 81 -15.86 39.29 23.78
C ASP A 81 -15.02 38.23 23.02
N TYR A 82 -14.03 37.62 23.68
CA TYR A 82 -13.19 36.63 23.12
C TYR A 82 -13.76 35.22 23.25
N ARG A 83 -14.15 34.61 22.15
CA ARG A 83 -14.54 33.20 22.06
C ARG A 83 -13.98 32.59 20.78
N LYS A 84 -13.36 31.43 20.89
CA LYS A 84 -12.87 30.68 19.72
C LYS A 84 -13.30 29.21 19.87
N LYS A 85 -14.05 28.72 18.89
CA LYS A 85 -14.49 27.33 18.81
C LYS A 85 -13.86 26.68 17.61
N GLN A 86 -13.18 25.53 17.81
CA GLN A 86 -12.53 24.77 16.76
C GLN A 86 -12.82 23.29 16.98
N GLY A 87 -13.09 22.54 15.91
CA GLY A 87 -13.21 21.09 15.96
C GLY A 87 -11.96 20.42 15.40
N HIS A 88 -11.51 19.35 16.05
CA HIS A 88 -10.42 18.52 15.59
C HIS A 88 -10.87 17.06 15.47
N ARG A 89 -10.46 16.38 14.39
CA ARG A 89 -10.58 14.92 14.21
C ARG A 89 -9.19 14.38 13.95
N GLN A 90 -8.69 13.55 14.87
CA GLN A 90 -7.39 12.92 14.71
C GLN A 90 -7.49 11.82 13.64
N PRO A 91 -6.70 11.89 12.56
CA PRO A 91 -6.58 10.79 11.62
C PRO A 91 -5.81 9.65 12.26
N TYR A 92 -6.20 8.42 11.96
CA TYR A 92 -5.54 7.21 12.45
C TYR A 92 -5.48 6.16 11.35
N THR A 93 -4.61 5.18 11.53
CA THR A 93 -4.53 3.95 10.74
C THR A 93 -4.75 2.77 11.67
N ALA A 94 -5.70 1.88 11.33
CA ALA A 94 -5.88 0.61 12.02
C ALA A 94 -5.01 -0.44 11.32
N VAL A 95 -4.12 -1.09 12.08
CA VAL A 95 -3.19 -2.10 11.58
C VAL A 95 -3.41 -3.40 12.33
N LYS A 96 -3.61 -4.49 11.60
CA LYS A 96 -3.63 -5.85 12.14
C LYS A 96 -2.19 -6.38 12.15
N ILE A 97 -1.75 -6.87 13.29
CA ILE A 97 -0.43 -7.48 13.44
C ILE A 97 -0.45 -8.90 12.88
N ASP A 98 0.42 -9.17 11.93
CA ASP A 98 0.52 -10.47 11.26
C ASP A 98 1.61 -11.34 11.90
N SER A 99 2.80 -10.77 12.18
CA SER A 99 3.93 -11.50 12.76
C SER A 99 4.77 -10.61 13.65
N LEU A 100 5.24 -11.18 14.78
CA LEU A 100 6.09 -10.49 15.76
C LEU A 100 7.60 -10.72 15.51
N CYS A 101 7.96 -11.72 14.73
CA CYS A 101 9.34 -12.05 14.36
C CYS A 101 9.50 -12.03 12.86
N GLY A 102 9.67 -10.86 12.27
CA GLY A 102 10.22 -10.72 10.94
C GLY A 102 11.73 -10.57 11.06
N ALA A 103 12.53 -11.48 10.50
CA ALA A 103 13.94 -11.18 10.30
C ALA A 103 14.02 -9.87 9.50
N ALA A 104 14.76 -8.89 10.01
CA ALA A 104 14.97 -7.62 9.30
C ALA A 104 15.63 -7.88 7.95
N LYS A 105 14.81 -8.17 6.95
CA LYS A 105 15.24 -8.00 5.56
C LYS A 105 15.27 -6.49 5.36
N ALA A 106 16.49 -5.96 5.34
CA ALA A 106 16.79 -4.58 5.07
C ALA A 106 15.78 -4.01 4.07
N ALA A 107 14.95 -3.06 4.53
CA ALA A 107 14.16 -2.24 3.66
C ALA A 107 15.15 -1.42 2.83
N SER A 108 15.44 -1.89 1.63
CA SER A 108 16.19 -1.15 0.65
C SER A 108 15.43 0.13 0.34
N LYS A 109 15.99 1.22 0.83
CA LYS A 109 15.83 2.58 0.36
C LYS A 109 15.53 2.57 -1.14
N LYS A 110 14.32 2.87 -1.53
CA LYS A 110 13.97 3.14 -2.90
C LYS A 110 14.42 4.55 -3.23
N GLU A 111 15.68 4.65 -3.59
CA GLU A 111 16.22 5.80 -4.29
C GLU A 111 15.95 5.60 -5.80
N ALA A 112 15.52 6.69 -6.42
CA ALA A 112 15.10 6.77 -7.81
C ALA A 112 16.10 6.21 -8.82
N ALA A 113 15.53 5.58 -9.82
CA ALA A 113 15.97 5.16 -11.15
C ALA A 113 17.40 5.49 -11.64
N PRO A 114 18.00 4.70 -12.57
CA PRO A 114 17.54 4.70 -13.94
C PRO A 114 17.49 3.34 -14.68
N LYS A 115 16.81 3.38 -15.81
CA LYS A 115 16.70 2.40 -16.87
C LYS A 115 17.98 1.65 -17.21
N ALA A 116 17.87 0.35 -17.48
CA ALA A 116 18.21 -0.30 -18.73
C ALA A 116 18.13 -1.84 -18.61
N GLU A 117 17.35 -2.43 -19.51
CA GLU A 117 17.57 -3.68 -20.28
C GLU A 117 18.02 -4.95 -19.53
N VAL A 118 17.44 -6.10 -19.68
CA VAL A 118 17.11 -6.96 -20.82
C VAL A 118 16.58 -8.31 -20.29
N LYS A 119 15.52 -8.82 -20.95
CA LYS A 119 15.17 -10.22 -21.32
C LYS A 119 15.15 -11.33 -20.27
N GLU A 120 14.15 -12.02 -20.31
CA GLU A 120 13.49 -13.22 -20.89
C GLU A 120 13.05 -14.16 -19.79
N GLU A 121 11.94 -14.58 -19.79
CA GLU A 121 10.95 -15.56 -20.21
C GLU A 121 10.15 -16.10 -19.03
N ALA A 122 8.86 -16.08 -19.11
CA ALA A 122 7.97 -17.23 -19.11
C ALA A 122 6.50 -16.81 -18.98
N LYS A 123 5.74 -17.25 -19.98
CA LYS A 123 4.30 -17.35 -20.14
C LYS A 123 3.53 -17.62 -18.85
N GLU A 124 2.40 -16.87 -18.62
CA GLU A 124 1.07 -17.48 -18.59
C GLU A 124 -0.05 -16.44 -18.56
N ALA A 125 -0.94 -16.62 -19.50
CA ALA A 125 -2.37 -16.26 -19.58
C ALA A 125 -2.89 -14.98 -18.91
N LYS A 126 -3.08 -13.90 -19.72
CA LYS A 126 -4.00 -12.81 -19.43
C LYS A 126 -5.32 -13.00 -20.17
N PRO A 127 -6.46 -12.71 -19.52
CA PRO A 127 -7.78 -12.82 -20.18
C PRO A 127 -7.89 -11.83 -21.33
N ALA A 128 -8.38 -12.31 -22.47
CA ALA A 128 -8.58 -11.56 -23.70
C ALA A 128 -9.41 -10.30 -23.47
N LYS A 129 -8.81 -9.12 -23.60
CA LYS A 129 -9.54 -7.85 -23.70
C LYS A 129 -10.29 -7.84 -25.03
N LYS A 130 -11.63 -7.78 -24.98
CA LYS A 130 -12.48 -7.66 -26.17
C LYS A 130 -12.21 -6.32 -26.84
N VAL A 131 -11.93 -6.37 -28.15
CA VAL A 131 -11.74 -5.18 -28.99
C VAL A 131 -13.07 -4.44 -29.10
N SER A 132 -13.05 -3.13 -28.87
CA SER A 132 -14.23 -2.28 -28.93
C SER A 132 -14.11 -1.27 -30.08
N ALA A 133 -15.17 -1.03 -30.79
CA ALA A 133 -15.24 -0.05 -31.88
C ALA A 133 -14.91 1.39 -31.42
N SER A 134 -14.89 1.66 -30.12
CA SER A 134 -14.52 2.97 -29.55
C SER A 134 -13.01 3.20 -29.41
N MET A 135 -12.15 2.17 -29.53
CA MET A 135 -10.70 2.29 -29.39
C MET A 135 -10.10 3.14 -30.53
N LYS A 136 -9.03 3.86 -30.24
CA LYS A 136 -8.31 4.65 -31.25
C LYS A 136 -7.52 3.75 -32.17
N LYS A 137 -7.21 4.22 -33.40
CA LYS A 137 -6.46 3.45 -34.41
C LYS A 137 -5.09 2.99 -33.88
N ASP A 138 -4.41 3.87 -33.16
CA ASP A 138 -3.08 3.59 -32.60
C ASP A 138 -3.12 2.49 -31.52
N GLU A 139 -4.19 2.45 -30.73
CA GLU A 139 -4.41 1.41 -29.72
C GLU A 139 -4.75 0.05 -30.35
N LEU A 140 -5.46 0.02 -31.47
CA LEU A 140 -5.75 -1.20 -32.23
C LEU A 140 -4.49 -1.76 -32.89
N ILE A 141 -3.63 -0.90 -33.43
CA ILE A 141 -2.34 -1.30 -33.99
C ILE A 141 -1.41 -1.86 -32.90
N ALA A 142 -1.36 -1.22 -31.75
CA ALA A 142 -0.59 -1.70 -30.59
C ALA A 142 -1.08 -3.07 -30.10
N PHE A 143 -2.40 -3.23 -29.99
CA PHE A 143 -3.04 -4.48 -29.59
C PHE A 143 -2.76 -5.64 -30.60
N ALA A 144 -2.79 -5.34 -31.89
CA ALA A 144 -2.49 -6.33 -32.91
C ALA A 144 -0.99 -6.74 -32.92
N LYS A 145 -0.09 -5.78 -32.67
CA LYS A 145 1.37 -6.07 -32.50
C LYS A 145 1.61 -6.91 -31.25
N GLU A 146 0.91 -6.66 -30.15
CA GLU A 146 1.01 -7.43 -28.90
C GLU A 146 0.54 -8.89 -29.09
N ASN A 147 -0.44 -9.11 -29.98
CA ASN A 147 -1.00 -10.44 -30.27
C ASN A 147 -0.38 -11.09 -31.52
N ASN A 148 0.69 -10.53 -32.12
CA ASN A 148 1.34 -11.01 -33.33
C ASN A 148 0.41 -11.17 -34.55
N ILE A 149 -0.60 -10.30 -34.66
CA ILE A 149 -1.54 -10.28 -35.79
C ILE A 149 -0.99 -9.35 -36.87
N ALA A 150 -0.77 -9.89 -38.07
CA ALA A 150 -0.30 -9.12 -39.22
C ALA A 150 -1.42 -8.18 -39.70
N ILE A 151 -1.25 -6.87 -39.56
CA ILE A 151 -2.18 -5.85 -40.06
C ILE A 151 -1.42 -4.77 -40.82
N ASP A 152 -2.11 -4.21 -41.83
CA ASP A 152 -1.59 -3.04 -42.54
C ASP A 152 -1.82 -1.76 -41.75
N GLU A 153 -0.73 -1.07 -41.38
CA GLU A 153 -0.79 0.19 -40.63
C GLU A 153 -1.52 1.31 -41.38
N LYS A 154 -1.64 1.19 -42.69
CA LYS A 154 -2.37 2.13 -43.58
C LYS A 154 -3.86 1.81 -43.73
N ALA A 155 -4.30 0.65 -43.28
CA ALA A 155 -5.73 0.25 -43.36
C ALA A 155 -6.66 1.14 -42.56
N THR A 156 -7.93 1.14 -42.93
CA THR A 156 -8.96 1.87 -42.18
C THR A 156 -9.25 1.15 -40.85
N LYS A 157 -9.74 1.90 -39.84
CA LYS A 157 -10.07 1.37 -38.52
C LYS A 157 -11.00 0.14 -38.56
N ALA A 158 -11.98 0.13 -39.48
CA ALA A 158 -12.91 -0.97 -39.63
C ALA A 158 -12.22 -2.26 -40.08
N VAL A 159 -11.30 -2.18 -41.06
CA VAL A 159 -10.53 -3.33 -41.55
C VAL A 159 -9.57 -3.88 -40.50
N ILE A 160 -9.01 -3.01 -39.67
CA ILE A 160 -8.12 -3.43 -38.56
C ILE A 160 -8.92 -4.20 -37.49
N ILE A 161 -10.12 -3.74 -37.14
CA ILE A 161 -10.98 -4.44 -36.19
C ILE A 161 -11.39 -5.81 -36.73
N GLU A 162 -11.81 -5.88 -37.99
CA GLU A 162 -12.22 -7.13 -38.64
C GLU A 162 -11.08 -8.15 -38.72
N ALA A 163 -9.86 -7.69 -39.03
CA ALA A 163 -8.66 -8.53 -39.02
C ALA A 163 -8.31 -9.08 -37.63
N ILE A 164 -8.46 -8.25 -36.60
CA ILE A 164 -8.23 -8.68 -35.20
C ILE A 164 -9.31 -9.66 -34.75
N GLU A 165 -10.58 -9.42 -35.05
CA GLU A 165 -11.68 -10.33 -34.71
C GLU A 165 -11.60 -11.66 -35.44
N ALA A 166 -11.13 -11.67 -36.68
CA ALA A 166 -10.88 -12.88 -37.45
C ALA A 166 -9.73 -13.71 -36.90
N ALA A 167 -8.68 -13.07 -36.39
CA ALA A 167 -7.52 -13.74 -35.81
C ALA A 167 -7.74 -14.28 -34.38
N LEU A 168 -8.73 -13.71 -33.66
CA LEU A 168 -9.11 -14.13 -32.31
C LEU A 168 -10.24 -15.19 -32.28
N LYS A 169 -10.80 -15.58 -33.41
CA LYS A 169 -11.86 -16.55 -33.56
C LYS A 169 -11.33 -17.94 -33.82
#